data_c0edb38e3a326731926ddb98871aa4a2
#
_entry.id   c0edb38e3a326731926ddb98871aa4a2
#
_cell.length_a   1.000
_cell.length_b   1.000
_cell.length_c   1.000
_cell.angle_alpha   90.00
_cell.angle_beta   90.00
_cell.angle_gamma   90.00
#
_symmetry.space_group_name_H-M   'P 1'
#
loop_
_entity.id
_entity.type
_entity.pdbx_description
1 polymer ?
#
loop_
_entity_poly.entity_id
_entity_poly.type
_entity_poly.pdbx_seq_one_letter_code
_entity_poly.pdbx_strand_id
1 'polypeptide(L)'
;MKIFFYAIGCSLLLLACQHNDRWKNVSIRTGNGQFDSSKLVYPATNFCHDLEIEFLYTDKHLHAYINVYAETIPAYEEDPQVAFLVVNVKGHQYDLLVDRLSGGQRLKIPEESLNFLIDLLEKYPYVTFTLGSIYRTKINALDFNKHFKMLKAKKNPMLSSNPISLAF
;
A
#
# COMPACT_ATOMS: atom_id res chain seq x y z
N MET A 1 46.08 20.59 -9.64
CA MET A 1 45.22 19.80 -10.56
C MET A 1 44.68 18.50 -9.94
N LYS A 2 45.29 17.91 -8.92
CA LYS A 2 44.80 16.66 -8.27
C LYS A 2 43.57 16.83 -7.35
N ILE A 3 43.35 18.00 -6.77
CA ILE A 3 42.25 18.27 -5.82
C ILE A 3 40.89 18.39 -6.55
N PHE A 4 40.88 18.83 -7.81
CA PHE A 4 39.67 18.97 -8.60
C PHE A 4 38.99 17.62 -8.95
N PHE A 5 39.77 16.57 -9.12
CA PHE A 5 39.24 15.23 -9.41
C PHE A 5 38.54 14.57 -8.22
N TYR A 6 38.98 14.87 -6.99
CA TYR A 6 38.35 14.34 -5.78
C TYR A 6 36.97 14.97 -5.52
N ALA A 7 36.81 16.28 -5.83
CA ALA A 7 35.56 16.98 -5.64
C ALA A 7 34.45 16.48 -6.60
N ILE A 8 34.80 16.12 -7.85
CA ILE A 8 33.87 15.59 -8.84
C ILE A 8 33.44 14.14 -8.48
N GLY A 9 34.35 13.33 -7.97
CA GLY A 9 34.08 11.96 -7.52
C GLY A 9 33.09 11.91 -6.32
N CYS A 10 33.23 12.80 -5.35
CA CYS A 10 32.31 12.88 -4.22
C CYS A 10 30.92 13.40 -4.60
N SER A 11 30.78 14.30 -5.57
CA SER A 11 29.48 14.80 -6.04
C SER A 11 28.66 13.73 -6.77
N LEU A 12 29.31 12.80 -7.46
CA LEU A 12 28.63 11.69 -8.15
C LEU A 12 28.10 10.62 -7.19
N LEU A 13 28.71 10.45 -6.01
CA LEU A 13 28.24 9.50 -5.00
C LEU A 13 26.96 9.98 -4.26
N LEU A 14 26.70 11.28 -4.23
CA LEU A 14 25.50 11.85 -3.60
C LEU A 14 24.24 11.75 -4.48
N LEU A 15 24.38 11.43 -5.76
CA LEU A 15 23.27 11.17 -6.69
C LEU A 15 22.81 9.71 -6.68
N ALA A 16 23.45 8.85 -5.87
CA ALA A 16 23.00 7.47 -5.71
C ALA A 16 21.65 7.40 -5.00
N CYS A 17 20.60 7.47 -5.81
CA CYS A 17 19.29 6.88 -5.58
C CYS A 17 18.72 6.96 -4.17
N GLN A 18 18.08 8.06 -3.84
CA GLN A 18 16.93 7.99 -2.94
C GLN A 18 15.79 7.27 -3.71
N HIS A 19 15.90 5.97 -3.87
CA HIS A 19 14.77 5.13 -4.21
C HIS A 19 13.85 5.14 -2.97
N ASN A 20 12.93 6.07 -2.96
CA ASN A 20 12.02 6.31 -1.84
C ASN A 20 10.91 5.25 -1.90
N ASP A 21 11.29 4.00 -1.54
CA ASP A 21 10.35 2.90 -1.40
C ASP A 21 9.39 3.23 -0.25
N ARG A 22 8.17 3.64 -0.62
CA ARG A 22 7.14 4.04 0.34
C ARG A 22 6.32 2.86 0.86
N TRP A 23 6.36 1.71 0.18
CA TRP A 23 5.65 0.52 0.60
C TRP A 23 6.30 -0.11 1.83
N LYS A 24 5.51 -0.38 2.87
CA LYS A 24 5.98 -0.94 4.13
C LYS A 24 5.25 -2.22 4.46
N ASN A 25 6.00 -3.32 4.67
CA ASN A 25 5.45 -4.56 5.19
C ASN A 25 5.52 -4.55 6.73
N VAL A 26 4.37 -4.69 7.37
CA VAL A 26 4.24 -4.79 8.84
C VAL A 26 3.67 -6.17 9.17
N SER A 27 4.23 -6.84 10.16
CA SER A 27 3.71 -8.11 10.68
C SER A 27 3.41 -7.95 12.15
N ILE A 28 2.22 -8.35 12.54
CA ILE A 28 1.78 -8.42 13.91
C ILE A 28 1.73 -9.90 14.27
N ARG A 29 2.60 -10.31 15.20
CA ARG A 29 2.61 -11.66 15.75
C ARG A 29 1.98 -11.63 17.12
N THR A 30 0.94 -12.42 17.29
CA THR A 30 0.32 -12.67 18.60
C THR A 30 0.89 -13.99 19.13
N GLY A 31 0.92 -14.19 20.42
CA GLY A 31 1.38 -15.47 21.01
C GLY A 31 0.54 -16.69 20.56
N ASN A 32 -0.60 -16.44 19.94
CA ASN A 32 -1.46 -17.44 19.31
C ASN A 32 -1.45 -17.17 17.80
N GLY A 33 -0.79 -18.04 17.01
CA GLY A 33 -0.64 -17.88 15.56
C GLY A 33 -1.95 -17.73 14.77
N GLN A 34 -3.08 -18.05 15.40
CA GLN A 34 -4.42 -17.83 14.82
C GLN A 34 -4.73 -16.34 14.58
N PHE A 35 -4.15 -15.44 15.38
CA PHE A 35 -4.37 -13.99 15.25
C PHE A 35 -3.20 -13.25 14.62
N ASP A 36 -2.26 -13.99 14.03
CA ASP A 36 -1.17 -13.36 13.29
C ASP A 36 -1.71 -12.68 12.04
N SER A 37 -1.31 -11.43 11.85
CA SER A 37 -1.68 -10.66 10.68
C SER A 37 -0.45 -10.05 10.01
N SER A 38 -0.55 -9.84 8.72
CA SER A 38 0.45 -9.14 7.94
C SER A 38 -0.21 -8.06 7.11
N LYS A 39 0.40 -6.89 7.06
CA LYS A 39 -0.10 -5.80 6.24
C LYS A 39 0.98 -5.16 5.38
N LEU A 40 0.57 -4.70 4.22
CA LEU A 40 1.32 -3.87 3.32
C LEU A 40 0.68 -2.49 3.31
N VAL A 41 1.46 -1.46 3.61
CA VAL A 41 0.97 -0.08 3.75
C VAL A 41 1.72 0.85 2.81
N TYR A 42 0.98 1.70 2.11
CA TYR A 42 1.49 2.91 1.47
C TYR A 42 1.05 4.11 2.32
N PRO A 43 1.93 4.66 3.17
CA PRO A 43 1.53 5.65 4.15
C PRO A 43 1.23 7.01 3.54
N ALA A 44 0.28 7.73 4.14
CA ALA A 44 0.08 9.16 3.87
C ALA A 44 1.33 9.94 4.29
N THR A 45 1.71 10.96 3.52
CA THR A 45 2.78 11.90 3.87
C THR A 45 2.26 13.22 4.39
N ASN A 46 1.11 13.63 3.90
CA ASN A 46 0.36 14.77 4.38
C ASN A 46 -1.00 14.31 4.89
N PHE A 47 -1.17 14.25 6.20
CA PHE A 47 -2.41 13.75 6.82
C PHE A 47 -3.66 14.61 6.50
N CYS A 48 -3.48 15.83 6.01
CA CYS A 48 -4.61 16.68 5.61
C CYS A 48 -5.15 16.38 4.22
N HIS A 49 -4.30 15.87 3.30
CA HIS A 49 -4.67 15.74 1.89
C HIS A 49 -4.33 14.38 1.27
N ASP A 50 -3.42 13.62 1.90
CA ASP A 50 -3.07 12.29 1.43
C ASP A 50 -3.97 11.24 2.05
N LEU A 51 -4.17 10.15 1.31
CA LEU A 51 -4.74 8.92 1.81
C LEU A 51 -3.65 7.86 1.99
N GLU A 52 -3.88 6.97 2.96
CA GLU A 52 -3.08 5.78 3.18
C GLU A 52 -3.79 4.58 2.57
N ILE A 53 -3.05 3.70 1.89
CA ILE A 53 -3.58 2.44 1.39
C ILE A 53 -2.98 1.29 2.18
N GLU A 54 -3.85 0.40 2.68
CA GLU A 54 -3.48 -0.76 3.47
C GLU A 54 -4.04 -2.02 2.83
N PHE A 55 -3.18 -3.00 2.56
CA PHE A 55 -3.56 -4.38 2.25
C PHE A 55 -3.31 -5.22 3.49
N LEU A 56 -4.36 -5.80 4.04
CA LEU A 56 -4.32 -6.62 5.25
C LEU A 56 -4.58 -8.07 4.90
N TYR A 57 -3.65 -8.94 5.29
CA TYR A 57 -3.81 -10.37 5.16
C TYR A 57 -4.09 -10.96 6.55
N THR A 58 -5.30 -11.48 6.75
CA THR A 58 -5.74 -12.14 7.99
C THR A 58 -6.66 -13.31 7.66
N ASP A 59 -6.63 -14.38 8.46
CA ASP A 59 -7.50 -15.56 8.33
C ASP A 59 -7.56 -16.13 6.89
N LYS A 60 -6.43 -16.07 6.16
CA LYS A 60 -6.30 -16.50 4.76
C LYS A 60 -7.04 -15.59 3.75
N HIS A 61 -7.64 -14.50 4.18
CA HIS A 61 -8.30 -13.51 3.34
C HIS A 61 -7.46 -12.24 3.19
N LEU A 62 -7.48 -11.69 2.00
CA LEU A 62 -6.88 -10.40 1.70
C LEU A 62 -7.98 -9.34 1.70
N HIS A 63 -7.76 -8.28 2.45
CA HIS A 63 -8.60 -7.09 2.46
C HIS A 63 -7.77 -5.88 2.08
N ALA A 64 -8.41 -4.88 1.46
CA ALA A 64 -7.78 -3.60 1.25
C ALA A 64 -8.62 -2.48 1.87
N TYR A 65 -7.91 -1.51 2.44
CA TYR A 65 -8.51 -0.36 3.10
C TYR A 65 -7.84 0.93 2.62
N ILE A 66 -8.61 2.00 2.66
CA ILE A 66 -8.11 3.37 2.50
C ILE A 66 -8.41 4.12 3.79
N ASN A 67 -7.39 4.75 4.36
CA ASN A 67 -7.51 5.54 5.58
C ASN A 67 -7.26 7.02 5.25
N VAL A 68 -8.05 7.89 5.84
CA VAL A 68 -7.86 9.34 5.86
C VAL A 68 -7.85 9.84 7.30
N TYR A 69 -7.21 10.98 7.57
CA TYR A 69 -6.89 11.38 8.93
C TYR A 69 -7.45 12.77 9.33
N ALA A 70 -7.73 13.65 8.37
CA ALA A 70 -8.17 15.00 8.68
C ALA A 70 -9.70 15.10 8.78
N GLU A 71 -10.39 14.76 7.70
CA GLU A 71 -11.84 14.91 7.62
C GLU A 71 -12.51 13.60 7.26
N THR A 72 -13.79 13.48 7.60
CA THR A 72 -14.59 12.32 7.20
C THR A 72 -14.86 12.35 5.70
N ILE A 73 -14.83 11.19 5.08
CA ILE A 73 -15.14 11.01 3.67
C ILE A 73 -16.64 11.19 3.47
N PRO A 74 -17.08 12.03 2.51
CA PRO A 74 -18.49 12.15 2.17
C PRO A 74 -19.08 10.79 1.79
N ALA A 75 -20.29 10.55 2.27
CA ALA A 75 -21.09 9.41 1.82
C ALA A 75 -21.54 9.63 0.37
N TYR A 76 -21.78 8.56 -0.33
CA TYR A 76 -22.50 8.60 -1.60
C TYR A 76 -23.96 9.00 -1.36
N GLU A 77 -24.53 9.85 -2.23
CA GLU A 77 -25.85 10.46 -1.98
C GLU A 77 -26.96 9.43 -1.81
N GLU A 78 -26.89 8.31 -2.51
CA GLU A 78 -27.90 7.26 -2.48
C GLU A 78 -27.70 6.25 -1.34
N ASP A 79 -26.49 6.11 -0.82
CA ASP A 79 -26.15 5.17 0.26
C ASP A 79 -25.10 5.73 1.22
N PRO A 80 -25.45 6.01 2.49
CA PRO A 80 -24.54 6.55 3.48
C PRO A 80 -23.43 5.57 3.91
N GLN A 81 -23.54 4.28 3.57
CA GLN A 81 -22.52 3.28 3.86
C GLN A 81 -21.49 3.12 2.72
N VAL A 82 -21.64 3.89 1.66
CA VAL A 82 -20.78 3.83 0.47
C VAL A 82 -20.10 5.17 0.25
N ALA A 83 -18.94 5.15 -0.34
CA ALA A 83 -18.22 6.33 -0.82
C ALA A 83 -17.71 6.11 -2.25
N PHE A 84 -17.44 7.20 -2.94
CA PHE A 84 -16.92 7.18 -4.30
C PHE A 84 -15.40 7.34 -4.28
N LEU A 85 -14.69 6.32 -4.78
CA LEU A 85 -13.26 6.34 -4.99
C LEU A 85 -12.96 6.48 -6.48
N VAL A 86 -12.27 7.52 -6.85
CA VAL A 86 -11.80 7.75 -8.23
C VAL A 86 -10.37 7.29 -8.36
N VAL A 87 -10.11 6.36 -9.29
CA VAL A 87 -8.78 5.83 -9.60
C VAL A 87 -8.38 6.28 -11.00
N ASN A 88 -7.27 7.02 -11.12
CA ASN A 88 -6.77 7.51 -12.40
C ASN A 88 -5.44 6.85 -12.76
N VAL A 89 -5.36 6.32 -13.98
CA VAL A 89 -4.18 5.68 -14.55
C VAL A 89 -3.99 6.10 -15.99
N LYS A 90 -2.87 6.72 -16.32
CA LYS A 90 -2.54 7.17 -17.70
C LYS A 90 -3.68 7.94 -18.39
N GLY A 91 -4.42 8.76 -17.65
CA GLY A 91 -5.54 9.54 -18.16
C GLY A 91 -6.87 8.80 -18.23
N HIS A 92 -6.92 7.51 -17.95
CA HIS A 92 -8.17 6.76 -17.78
C HIS A 92 -8.66 6.87 -16.33
N GLN A 93 -9.94 7.17 -16.16
CA GLN A 93 -10.59 7.24 -14.88
C GLN A 93 -11.47 6.01 -14.67
N TYR A 94 -11.41 5.48 -13.46
CA TYR A 94 -12.25 4.39 -12.98
C TYR A 94 -12.92 4.84 -11.69
N ASP A 95 -14.24 4.72 -11.63
CA ASP A 95 -15.05 5.09 -10.48
C ASP A 95 -15.44 3.81 -9.74
N LEU A 96 -15.02 3.71 -8.49
CA LEU A 96 -15.26 2.54 -7.65
C LEU A 96 -16.17 2.94 -6.48
N LEU A 97 -17.21 2.16 -6.24
CA LEU A 97 -17.95 2.21 -5.00
C LEU A 97 -17.22 1.40 -3.94
N VAL A 98 -17.03 1.98 -2.77
CA VAL A 98 -16.28 1.39 -1.66
C VAL A 98 -17.06 1.51 -0.37
N ASP A 99 -16.95 0.49 0.51
CA ASP A 99 -17.67 0.46 1.78
C ASP A 99 -17.13 1.52 2.73
N ARG A 100 -17.98 2.42 3.21
CA ARG A 100 -17.63 3.45 4.17
C ARG A 100 -17.86 2.92 5.58
N LEU A 101 -16.76 2.67 6.31
CA LEU A 101 -16.85 2.13 7.66
C LEU A 101 -17.27 3.22 8.67
N SER A 102 -17.72 2.78 9.85
CA SER A 102 -18.12 3.66 10.95
C SER A 102 -17.06 4.71 11.25
N GLY A 103 -17.47 5.96 11.45
CA GLY A 103 -16.57 7.10 11.62
C GLY A 103 -16.16 7.78 10.32
N GLY A 104 -16.36 7.17 9.16
CA GLY A 104 -16.14 7.80 7.84
C GLY A 104 -14.70 8.17 7.50
N GLN A 105 -13.72 7.64 8.24
CA GLN A 105 -12.28 7.87 8.00
C GLN A 105 -11.57 6.63 7.45
N ARG A 106 -12.28 5.52 7.36
CA ARG A 106 -11.78 4.26 6.80
C ARG A 106 -12.78 3.71 5.80
N LEU A 107 -12.27 3.35 4.63
CA LEU A 107 -13.02 2.69 3.58
C LEU A 107 -12.50 1.27 3.41
N LYS A 108 -13.38 0.34 3.08
CA LYS A 108 -13.00 -1.01 2.68
C LYS A 108 -13.24 -1.16 1.18
N ILE A 109 -12.26 -1.67 0.47
CA ILE A 109 -12.41 -2.02 -0.94
C ILE A 109 -13.20 -3.33 -1.02
N PRO A 110 -14.34 -3.37 -1.72
CA PRO A 110 -15.11 -4.59 -1.96
C PRO A 110 -14.27 -5.65 -2.68
N GLU A 111 -14.59 -6.92 -2.44
CA GLU A 111 -13.80 -8.05 -2.97
C GLU A 111 -13.79 -8.06 -4.52
N GLU A 112 -14.90 -7.70 -5.15
CA GLU A 112 -15.02 -7.58 -6.61
C GLU A 112 -14.08 -6.51 -7.20
N SER A 113 -13.84 -5.42 -6.47
CA SER A 113 -12.95 -4.32 -6.89
C SER A 113 -11.49 -4.54 -6.50
N LEU A 114 -11.23 -5.45 -5.54
CA LEU A 114 -9.90 -5.67 -4.97
C LEU A 114 -8.91 -6.21 -6.00
N ASN A 115 -9.29 -7.21 -6.78
CA ASN A 115 -8.43 -7.79 -7.80
C ASN A 115 -8.12 -6.77 -8.90
N PHE A 116 -9.12 -6.02 -9.33
CA PHE A 116 -8.94 -4.94 -10.30
C PHE A 116 -7.95 -3.89 -9.80
N LEU A 117 -8.03 -3.48 -8.52
CA LEU A 117 -7.11 -2.53 -7.92
C LEU A 117 -5.67 -3.07 -7.88
N ILE A 118 -5.51 -4.35 -7.52
CA ILE A 118 -4.20 -5.03 -7.50
C ILE A 118 -3.61 -5.04 -8.91
N ASP A 119 -4.39 -5.41 -9.93
CA ASP A 119 -3.95 -5.44 -11.33
C ASP A 119 -3.47 -4.05 -11.82
N LEU A 120 -4.15 -2.97 -11.41
CA LEU A 120 -3.71 -1.61 -11.72
C LEU A 120 -2.36 -1.29 -11.07
N LEU A 121 -2.17 -1.64 -9.78
CA LEU A 121 -0.92 -1.40 -9.06
C LEU A 121 0.24 -2.29 -9.55
N GLU A 122 -0.05 -3.48 -10.06
CA GLU A 122 0.95 -4.36 -10.67
C GLU A 122 1.38 -3.90 -12.06
N LYS A 123 0.45 -3.35 -12.83
CA LYS A 123 0.66 -3.01 -14.24
C LYS A 123 1.24 -1.61 -14.46
N TYR A 124 0.91 -0.65 -13.61
CA TYR A 124 1.23 0.74 -13.82
C TYR A 124 2.17 1.30 -12.75
N PRO A 125 3.22 2.05 -13.14
CA PRO A 125 4.18 2.59 -12.17
C PRO A 125 3.59 3.69 -11.26
N TYR A 126 2.52 4.33 -11.73
CA TYR A 126 1.82 5.38 -10.98
C TYR A 126 0.33 5.21 -11.11
N VAL A 127 -0.36 5.25 -9.97
CA VAL A 127 -1.81 5.22 -9.84
C VAL A 127 -2.24 6.39 -8.95
N THR A 128 -3.21 7.18 -9.36
CA THR A 128 -3.71 8.31 -8.56
C THR A 128 -5.08 7.97 -7.99
N PHE A 129 -5.22 8.12 -6.70
CA PHE A 129 -6.47 7.95 -5.96
C PHE A 129 -7.01 9.31 -5.55
N THR A 130 -8.30 9.50 -5.71
CA THR A 130 -9.01 10.72 -5.31
C THR A 130 -10.28 10.34 -4.56
N LEU A 131 -10.50 10.96 -3.41
CA LEU A 131 -11.69 10.82 -2.59
C LEU A 131 -12.28 12.20 -2.29
N GLY A 132 -13.50 12.43 -2.75
CA GLY A 132 -14.12 13.75 -2.68
C GLY A 132 -13.27 14.83 -3.35
N SER A 133 -13.32 16.05 -2.82
CA SER A 133 -12.53 17.18 -3.31
C SER A 133 -11.21 17.40 -2.58
N ILE A 134 -10.99 16.71 -1.46
CA ILE A 134 -9.93 17.02 -0.49
C ILE A 134 -8.74 16.07 -0.65
N TYR A 135 -9.00 14.77 -0.77
CA TYR A 135 -7.96 13.77 -0.73
C TYR A 135 -7.51 13.35 -2.12
N ARG A 136 -6.22 13.50 -2.39
CA ARG A 136 -5.62 13.06 -3.65
C ARG A 136 -4.20 12.57 -3.43
N THR A 137 -3.96 11.30 -3.69
CA THR A 137 -2.63 10.69 -3.52
C THR A 137 -2.19 10.00 -4.81
N LYS A 138 -0.99 10.36 -5.27
CA LYS A 138 -0.31 9.65 -6.36
C LYS A 138 0.58 8.57 -5.76
N ILE A 139 0.18 7.32 -5.97
CA ILE A 139 0.92 6.14 -5.53
C ILE A 139 2.05 5.85 -6.52
N ASN A 140 3.27 5.66 -5.99
CA ASN A 140 4.35 5.04 -6.72
C ASN A 140 4.23 3.52 -6.52
N ALA A 141 3.88 2.79 -7.56
CA ALA A 141 3.65 1.35 -7.52
C ALA A 141 4.84 0.51 -8.02
N LEU A 142 6.00 1.12 -8.31
CA LEU A 142 7.18 0.43 -8.87
C LEU A 142 7.62 -0.77 -8.03
N ASP A 143 7.58 -0.66 -6.69
CA ASP A 143 7.96 -1.74 -5.77
C ASP A 143 6.75 -2.51 -5.21
N PHE A 144 5.54 -2.19 -5.64
CA PHE A 144 4.32 -2.84 -5.14
C PHE A 144 4.41 -4.36 -5.23
N ASN A 145 4.73 -4.89 -6.41
CA ASN A 145 4.83 -6.34 -6.66
C ASN A 145 5.80 -7.05 -5.72
N LYS A 146 6.96 -6.43 -5.44
CA LYS A 146 7.95 -6.96 -4.51
C LYS A 146 7.36 -7.10 -3.11
N HIS A 147 6.76 -6.03 -2.60
CA HIS A 147 6.18 -5.99 -1.25
C HIS A 147 4.92 -6.85 -1.14
N PHE A 148 4.10 -6.89 -2.19
CA PHE A 148 2.89 -7.71 -2.22
C PHE A 148 3.18 -9.22 -2.24
N LYS A 149 4.22 -9.65 -2.95
CA LYS A 149 4.73 -11.03 -2.86
C LYS A 149 5.21 -11.37 -1.44
N MET A 150 5.89 -10.45 -0.77
CA MET A 150 6.30 -10.62 0.63
C MET A 150 5.10 -10.74 1.59
N LEU A 151 4.03 -9.96 1.36
CA LEU A 151 2.79 -10.07 2.12
C LEU A 151 2.19 -11.47 1.98
N LYS A 152 2.11 -12.01 0.75
CA LYS A 152 1.59 -13.35 0.47
C LYS A 152 2.51 -14.49 0.97
N ALA A 153 3.82 -14.32 0.89
CA ALA A 153 4.80 -15.36 1.29
C ALA A 153 4.82 -15.62 2.79
N LYS A 154 4.54 -14.61 3.62
CA LYS A 154 4.43 -14.76 5.08
C LYS A 154 3.29 -15.68 5.54
N LYS A 155 2.41 -16.10 4.61
CA LYS A 155 1.34 -17.07 4.81
C LYS A 155 1.83 -18.49 5.14
N ASN A 156 3.04 -18.90 4.73
CA ASN A 156 3.57 -20.26 4.88
C ASN A 156 4.82 -20.27 5.77
N PRO A 157 4.70 -20.18 7.13
CA PRO A 157 5.85 -20.30 8.00
C PRO A 157 6.48 -21.72 7.95
N MET A 158 5.77 -22.72 7.43
CA MET A 158 6.28 -24.09 7.32
C MET A 158 7.30 -24.33 6.20
N LEU A 159 7.52 -23.39 5.27
CA LEU A 159 8.48 -23.54 4.17
C LEU A 159 9.84 -22.89 4.43
N SER A 160 10.03 -22.20 5.57
CA SER A 160 11.31 -21.56 5.91
C SER A 160 12.11 -22.25 7.01
N SER A 161 11.66 -23.39 7.53
CA SER A 161 12.48 -24.22 8.41
C SER A 161 13.36 -25.12 7.54
N ASN A 162 14.56 -24.64 7.19
CA ASN A 162 15.66 -25.54 6.83
C ASN A 162 15.83 -26.52 8.00
N PRO A 163 15.76 -27.85 7.77
CA PRO A 163 16.11 -28.78 8.81
C PRO A 163 17.61 -28.57 9.10
N ILE A 164 17.92 -28.13 10.31
CA ILE A 164 19.28 -28.17 10.83
C ILE A 164 19.65 -29.64 10.82
N SER A 165 20.49 -30.08 9.88
CA SER A 165 21.09 -31.38 9.91
C SER A 165 22.03 -31.42 11.12
N LEU A 166 21.58 -32.01 12.21
CA LEU A 166 22.46 -32.47 13.28
C LEU A 166 23.24 -33.65 12.73
N ALA A 167 24.47 -33.39 12.25
CA ALA A 167 25.47 -34.44 12.05
C ALA A 167 25.99 -34.84 13.42
N PHE A 168 25.79 -36.09 13.75
CA PHE A 168 26.47 -36.79 14.84
C PHE A 168 27.80 -37.32 14.31
#